data_334d5bd6419dcf80567732a8bac1fcf6
#
_entry.id   334d5bd6419dcf80567732a8bac1fcf6
#
_cell.length_a   1.000
_cell.length_b   1.000
_cell.length_c   1.000
_cell.angle_alpha   90.00
_cell.angle_beta   90.00
_cell.angle_gamma   90.00
#
_symmetry.space_group_name_H-M   'P 1'
#
loop_
_entity.id
_entity.type
_entity.pdbx_description
1 polymer ?
#
loop_
_entity_poly.entity_id
_entity_poly.type
_entity_poly.pdbx_seq_one_letter_code
_entity_poly.pdbx_strand_id
1 'polypeptide(L)'
;LKGFLNSFLEELYENPNKTHKKRTPRGRTGSTLVNEEENRNKSITTLADINKLEKELHKEVIGQEEAIATVINYVKLMVTKLAENISLMFIGPTGVGKTKLAKVLGKHYSGNFFKINCSEYSQPHEYAKLIGSPPGYIGSTEKSILEIKAKKGNNWVILFDEIEKASPKLFDFMLALMDDGKVMASNGKELDFTQSIILMTSNEGVKDAKVGENTLGFDSHKITYESSKDSIAKSVKDKFSPEFLGRVDTLAHFNYLTKEDLIKVARLEIKNLPIRKTKSLLN
;
A
#
# COMPACT_ATOMS: atom_id res chain seq x y z
N LEU A 1 -17.18 -15.29 -4.69
CA LEU A 1 -17.17 -13.84 -4.39
C LEU A 1 -16.60 -13.03 -5.56
N LYS A 2 -15.42 -13.43 -6.13
CA LYS A 2 -14.78 -12.72 -7.27
C LYS A 2 -15.70 -12.59 -8.50
N GLY A 3 -16.45 -13.64 -8.86
CA GLY A 3 -17.36 -13.60 -10.01
C GLY A 3 -18.55 -12.66 -9.79
N PHE A 4 -19.08 -12.61 -8.57
CA PHE A 4 -20.17 -11.72 -8.19
C PHE A 4 -19.72 -10.25 -8.18
N LEU A 5 -18.50 -9.97 -7.67
CA LEU A 5 -17.96 -8.62 -7.63
C LEU A 5 -17.71 -8.04 -9.03
N ASN A 6 -17.17 -8.85 -9.95
CA ASN A 6 -16.94 -8.40 -11.32
C ASN A 6 -18.26 -8.14 -12.06
N SER A 7 -19.26 -9.03 -11.93
CA SER A 7 -20.57 -8.84 -12.52
C SER A 7 -21.30 -7.63 -11.96
N PHE A 8 -21.19 -7.39 -10.65
CA PHE A 8 -21.79 -6.23 -9.97
C PHE A 8 -21.11 -4.91 -10.37
N LEU A 9 -19.79 -4.93 -10.54
CA LEU A 9 -19.05 -3.75 -11.01
C LEU A 9 -19.38 -3.43 -12.48
N GLU A 10 -19.55 -4.44 -13.35
CA GLU A 10 -20.01 -4.26 -14.73
C GLU A 10 -21.41 -3.64 -14.79
N GLU A 11 -22.36 -4.09 -13.94
CA GLU A 11 -23.72 -3.55 -13.87
C GLU A 11 -23.74 -2.08 -13.40
N LEU A 12 -22.83 -1.67 -12.53
CA LEU A 12 -22.64 -0.25 -12.13
C LEU A 12 -22.02 0.61 -13.24
N TYR A 13 -21.21 0.02 -14.12
CA TYR A 13 -20.62 0.73 -15.26
C TYR A 13 -21.62 1.02 -16.37
N GLU A 14 -22.64 0.19 -16.55
CA GLU A 14 -23.63 0.36 -17.62
C GLU A 14 -24.73 1.40 -17.31
N ASN A 15 -24.88 1.88 -16.06
CA ASN A 15 -25.95 2.79 -15.66
C ASN A 15 -25.49 4.01 -14.84
N PRO A 16 -24.81 5.01 -15.45
CA PRO A 16 -24.23 6.16 -14.70
C PRO A 16 -25.25 7.23 -14.25
N ASN A 17 -26.57 7.05 -14.44
CA ASN A 17 -27.56 8.11 -14.30
C ASN A 17 -28.39 8.12 -13.00
N LYS A 18 -27.97 7.44 -11.93
CA LYS A 18 -28.71 7.46 -10.64
C LYS A 18 -27.97 8.13 -9.50
N THR A 19 -27.44 9.33 -9.67
CA THR A 19 -26.97 10.13 -8.53
C THR A 19 -27.54 11.55 -8.58
N HIS A 20 -28.21 11.92 -7.50
CA HIS A 20 -28.89 13.20 -7.28
C HIS A 20 -27.93 14.40 -7.28
N LYS A 21 -28.27 15.42 -8.07
CA LYS A 21 -27.67 16.75 -8.05
C LYS A 21 -27.89 17.46 -6.70
N LYS A 22 -26.84 17.91 -6.03
CA LYS A 22 -26.88 18.98 -5.02
C LYS A 22 -26.10 20.20 -5.50
N ARG A 23 -26.75 21.37 -5.37
CA ARG A 23 -26.29 22.69 -5.82
C ARG A 23 -25.19 23.25 -4.90
N THR A 24 -24.20 23.90 -5.50
CA THR A 24 -23.15 24.68 -4.82
C THR A 24 -23.57 26.14 -4.66
N PRO A 25 -23.17 26.84 -3.58
CA PRO A 25 -23.19 28.29 -3.49
C PRO A 25 -21.85 28.92 -3.97
N ARG A 26 -21.95 30.04 -4.69
CA ARG A 26 -20.85 30.90 -5.12
C ARG A 26 -20.39 31.83 -3.99
N GLY A 27 -19.09 32.07 -3.86
CA GLY A 27 -18.51 33.10 -3.01
C GLY A 27 -17.05 33.42 -3.34
N ARG A 28 -16.71 34.69 -3.42
CA ARG A 28 -15.65 35.43 -4.11
C ARG A 28 -14.24 35.36 -3.52
N THR A 29 -13.24 35.40 -4.39
CA THR A 29 -11.95 36.12 -4.51
C THR A 29 -11.04 36.38 -3.29
N GLY A 30 -9.78 35.98 -3.43
CA GLY A 30 -8.61 36.44 -2.69
C GLY A 30 -7.33 35.78 -3.20
N SER A 31 -6.44 36.56 -3.77
CA SER A 31 -5.27 36.16 -4.55
C SER A 31 -4.04 35.76 -3.72
N THR A 32 -3.28 34.85 -4.26
CA THR A 32 -1.80 34.73 -4.23
C THR A 32 -1.12 34.43 -2.88
N LEU A 33 -1.21 33.18 -2.43
CA LEU A 33 -0.14 32.42 -1.76
C LEU A 33 -0.36 30.94 -2.16
N VAL A 34 -0.14 30.68 -3.44
CA VAL A 34 -0.45 29.40 -4.05
C VAL A 34 0.87 28.76 -4.43
N ASN A 35 1.19 27.64 -3.85
CA ASN A 35 1.72 26.45 -4.57
C ASN A 35 2.13 25.29 -3.66
N GLU A 36 2.01 25.38 -2.33
CA GLU A 36 2.29 24.22 -1.45
C GLU A 36 1.04 23.69 -0.73
N GLU A 37 -0.07 24.40 -0.71
CA GLU A 37 -1.34 23.95 -0.11
C GLU A 37 -2.28 23.25 -1.10
N GLU A 38 -2.15 23.45 -2.39
CA GLU A 38 -3.02 22.83 -3.42
C GLU A 38 -2.79 21.32 -3.63
N ASN A 39 -1.71 20.74 -3.08
CA ASN A 39 -1.50 19.28 -3.10
C ASN A 39 -2.12 18.54 -1.91
N ARG A 40 -2.79 19.23 -1.00
CA ARG A 40 -3.17 18.67 0.31
C ARG A 40 -4.48 17.92 0.37
N ASN A 41 -5.31 17.84 -0.68
CA ASN A 41 -6.58 17.10 -0.61
C ASN A 41 -7.13 16.69 -1.98
N LYS A 42 -6.35 15.99 -2.80
CA LYS A 42 -6.92 15.23 -3.93
C LYS A 42 -7.14 13.78 -3.51
N SER A 43 -8.05 13.56 -2.57
CA SER A 43 -8.61 12.22 -2.39
C SER A 43 -9.26 11.77 -3.69
N ILE A 44 -8.97 10.57 -4.12
CA ILE A 44 -9.64 9.94 -5.26
C ILE A 44 -11.11 9.77 -4.89
N THR A 45 -12.01 10.40 -5.65
CA THR A 45 -13.45 10.40 -5.38
C THR A 45 -14.29 9.97 -6.57
N THR A 46 -13.66 9.87 -7.76
CA THR A 46 -14.35 9.56 -9.01
C THR A 46 -13.67 8.41 -9.76
N LEU A 47 -14.42 7.75 -10.65
CA LEU A 47 -13.87 6.73 -11.54
C LEU A 47 -12.79 7.30 -12.48
N ALA A 48 -12.92 8.58 -12.87
CA ALA A 48 -11.90 9.25 -13.69
C ALA A 48 -10.57 9.39 -12.94
N ASP A 49 -10.62 9.64 -11.61
CA ASP A 49 -9.42 9.70 -10.76
C ASP A 49 -8.76 8.32 -10.65
N ILE A 50 -9.57 7.23 -10.57
CA ILE A 50 -9.07 5.85 -10.54
C ILE A 50 -8.34 5.51 -11.84
N ASN A 51 -8.90 5.84 -13.00
CA ASN A 51 -8.26 5.61 -14.29
C ASN A 51 -6.94 6.38 -14.43
N LYS A 52 -6.86 7.57 -13.83
CA LYS A 52 -5.63 8.35 -13.76
C LYS A 52 -4.60 7.68 -12.82
N LEU A 53 -5.03 7.22 -11.65
CA LEU A 53 -4.19 6.47 -10.72
C LEU A 53 -3.60 5.23 -11.40
N GLU A 54 -4.42 4.43 -12.08
CA GLU A 54 -4.01 3.23 -12.78
C GLU A 54 -2.91 3.53 -13.82
N LYS A 55 -3.08 4.58 -14.62
CA LYS A 55 -2.05 5.03 -15.57
C LYS A 55 -0.73 5.42 -14.89
N GLU A 56 -0.78 6.13 -13.76
CA GLU A 56 0.42 6.51 -13.03
C GLU A 56 1.09 5.29 -12.36
N LEU A 57 0.32 4.30 -11.89
CA LEU A 57 0.86 3.05 -11.38
C LEU A 57 1.59 2.28 -12.47
N HIS A 58 0.99 2.07 -13.64
CA HIS A 58 1.64 1.40 -14.78
C HIS A 58 2.89 2.14 -15.30
N LYS A 59 2.91 3.45 -15.19
CA LYS A 59 4.05 4.28 -15.59
C LYS A 59 5.25 4.16 -14.66
N GLU A 60 5.01 4.05 -13.34
CA GLU A 60 6.06 4.04 -12.31
C GLU A 60 6.42 2.63 -11.82
N VAL A 61 5.53 1.64 -12.00
CA VAL A 61 5.72 0.23 -11.56
C VAL A 61 5.66 -0.68 -12.77
N ILE A 62 6.77 -1.31 -13.09
CA ILE A 62 6.94 -2.12 -14.30
C ILE A 62 6.81 -3.60 -13.99
N GLY A 63 6.12 -4.35 -14.86
CA GLY A 63 6.06 -5.82 -14.84
C GLY A 63 5.18 -6.40 -13.72
N GLN A 64 4.25 -5.61 -13.16
CA GLN A 64 3.39 -6.02 -12.04
C GLN A 64 1.89 -5.78 -12.34
N GLU A 65 1.47 -6.16 -13.53
CA GLU A 65 0.11 -5.88 -14.04
C GLU A 65 -0.98 -6.47 -13.15
N GLU A 66 -0.81 -7.74 -12.69
CA GLU A 66 -1.77 -8.43 -11.82
C GLU A 66 -1.90 -7.73 -10.46
N ALA A 67 -0.77 -7.33 -9.87
CA ALA A 67 -0.76 -6.63 -8.58
C ALA A 67 -1.41 -5.24 -8.70
N ILE A 68 -1.13 -4.50 -9.77
CA ILE A 68 -1.75 -3.19 -10.04
C ILE A 68 -3.25 -3.36 -10.21
N ALA A 69 -3.72 -4.30 -11.03
CA ALA A 69 -5.14 -4.57 -11.23
C ALA A 69 -5.85 -4.93 -9.92
N THR A 70 -5.21 -5.75 -9.06
CA THR A 70 -5.72 -6.09 -7.73
C THR A 70 -5.90 -4.83 -6.89
N VAL A 71 -4.87 -3.98 -6.77
CA VAL A 71 -4.95 -2.73 -6.00
C VAL A 71 -6.04 -1.80 -6.53
N ILE A 72 -6.13 -1.61 -7.84
CA ILE A 72 -7.15 -0.74 -8.45
C ILE A 72 -8.57 -1.24 -8.16
N ASN A 73 -8.82 -2.56 -8.20
CA ASN A 73 -10.12 -3.10 -7.89
C ASN A 73 -10.54 -2.81 -6.43
N TYR A 74 -9.60 -2.89 -5.48
CA TYR A 74 -9.90 -2.56 -4.08
C TYR A 74 -10.05 -1.06 -3.85
N VAL A 75 -9.27 -0.21 -4.53
CA VAL A 75 -9.47 1.25 -4.51
C VAL A 75 -10.88 1.63 -5.02
N LYS A 76 -11.40 0.92 -6.04
CA LYS A 76 -12.78 1.11 -6.52
C LYS A 76 -13.80 0.86 -5.40
N LEU A 77 -13.61 -0.17 -4.56
CA LEU A 77 -14.51 -0.45 -3.43
C LEU A 77 -14.56 0.71 -2.43
N MET A 78 -13.41 1.32 -2.11
CA MET A 78 -13.39 2.49 -1.23
C MET A 78 -14.05 3.71 -1.85
N VAL A 79 -13.79 3.99 -3.11
CA VAL A 79 -14.39 5.15 -3.82
C VAL A 79 -15.90 5.00 -3.95
N THR A 80 -16.39 3.78 -4.15
CA THR A 80 -17.83 3.47 -4.18
C THR A 80 -18.47 3.34 -2.79
N LYS A 81 -17.68 3.51 -1.72
CA LYS A 81 -18.11 3.36 -0.31
C LYS A 81 -18.66 1.97 0.01
N LEU A 82 -18.20 0.95 -0.71
CA LEU A 82 -18.49 -0.46 -0.42
C LEU A 82 -17.53 -1.04 0.63
N ALA A 83 -16.41 -0.33 0.88
CA ALA A 83 -15.48 -0.61 1.97
C ALA A 83 -15.05 0.71 2.61
N GLU A 84 -14.85 0.71 3.93
CA GLU A 84 -14.35 1.86 4.68
C GLU A 84 -12.82 1.87 4.74
N ASN A 85 -12.22 0.72 4.99
CA ASN A 85 -10.79 0.45 4.87
C ASN A 85 -10.56 -0.80 4.04
N ILE A 86 -9.34 -1.00 3.58
CA ILE A 86 -8.91 -2.22 2.90
C ILE A 86 -7.51 -2.61 3.36
N SER A 87 -7.27 -3.92 3.39
CA SER A 87 -6.01 -4.51 3.81
C SER A 87 -5.49 -5.47 2.74
N LEU A 88 -4.34 -5.15 2.14
CA LEU A 88 -3.73 -5.93 1.06
C LEU A 88 -2.35 -6.43 1.46
N MET A 89 -2.06 -7.70 1.23
CA MET A 89 -0.74 -8.26 1.45
C MET A 89 -0.03 -8.48 0.12
N PHE A 90 1.09 -7.81 -0.07
CA PHE A 90 1.97 -7.91 -1.24
C PHE A 90 3.00 -9.01 -1.01
N ILE A 91 2.92 -10.07 -1.79
CA ILE A 91 3.81 -11.24 -1.68
C ILE A 91 4.63 -11.37 -2.96
N GLY A 92 5.92 -11.61 -2.81
CA GLY A 92 6.81 -11.80 -3.94
C GLY A 92 8.27 -11.55 -3.61
N PRO A 93 9.19 -11.72 -4.57
CA PRO A 93 10.62 -11.57 -4.38
C PRO A 93 11.02 -10.16 -3.90
N THR A 94 12.20 -10.06 -3.33
CA THR A 94 12.79 -8.76 -2.99
C THR A 94 13.15 -7.99 -4.26
N GLY A 95 12.93 -6.68 -4.26
CA GLY A 95 13.35 -5.80 -5.36
C GLY A 95 12.41 -5.74 -6.58
N VAL A 96 11.26 -6.42 -6.55
CA VAL A 96 10.31 -6.46 -7.68
C VAL A 96 9.32 -5.28 -7.74
N GLY A 97 9.35 -4.36 -6.76
CA GLY A 97 8.54 -3.15 -6.80
C GLY A 97 7.41 -3.04 -5.76
N LYS A 98 7.27 -3.97 -4.78
CA LYS A 98 6.23 -3.93 -3.73
C LYS A 98 6.16 -2.58 -3.01
N THR A 99 7.26 -2.15 -2.42
CA THR A 99 7.37 -0.84 -1.73
C THR A 99 7.19 0.35 -2.68
N LYS A 100 7.61 0.21 -3.95
CA LYS A 100 7.43 1.26 -4.97
C LYS A 100 5.95 1.46 -5.28
N LEU A 101 5.19 0.38 -5.50
CA LEU A 101 3.75 0.43 -5.74
C LEU A 101 3.03 1.12 -4.59
N ALA A 102 3.32 0.75 -3.34
CA ALA A 102 2.74 1.39 -2.16
C ALA A 102 3.02 2.90 -2.10
N LYS A 103 4.23 3.34 -2.41
CA LYS A 103 4.59 4.77 -2.45
C LYS A 103 3.83 5.53 -3.53
N VAL A 104 3.76 4.97 -4.74
CA VAL A 104 3.04 5.59 -5.87
C VAL A 104 1.55 5.68 -5.56
N LEU A 105 0.97 4.59 -5.01
CA LEU A 105 -0.42 4.60 -4.56
C LEU A 105 -0.65 5.71 -3.53
N GLY A 106 0.16 5.80 -2.48
CA GLY A 106 0.02 6.82 -1.44
C GLY A 106 0.11 8.25 -1.98
N LYS A 107 1.03 8.49 -2.91
CA LYS A 107 1.20 9.79 -3.58
C LYS A 107 -0.05 10.22 -4.36
N HIS A 108 -0.69 9.28 -5.05
CA HIS A 108 -1.80 9.59 -5.98
C HIS A 108 -3.18 9.34 -5.39
N TYR A 109 -3.32 8.51 -4.34
CA TYR A 109 -4.59 8.21 -3.68
C TYR A 109 -5.06 9.36 -2.79
N SER A 110 -4.25 9.77 -1.82
CA SER A 110 -4.60 10.81 -0.84
C SER A 110 -3.50 11.83 -0.60
N GLY A 111 -2.30 11.63 -1.16
CA GLY A 111 -1.11 12.39 -0.83
C GLY A 111 -0.50 12.03 0.54
N ASN A 112 -1.17 11.18 1.31
CA ASN A 112 -0.75 10.73 2.64
C ASN A 112 -0.17 9.32 2.57
N PHE A 113 1.14 9.20 2.74
CA PHE A 113 1.85 7.92 2.78
C PHE A 113 2.62 7.78 4.08
N PHE A 114 2.50 6.62 4.73
CA PHE A 114 3.25 6.30 5.94
C PHE A 114 3.82 4.89 5.86
N LYS A 115 5.14 4.77 5.88
CA LYS A 115 5.84 3.49 5.89
C LYS A 115 6.30 3.17 7.31
N ILE A 116 5.98 1.95 7.77
CA ILE A 116 6.46 1.32 8.99
C ILE A 116 7.33 0.15 8.57
N ASN A 117 8.62 0.24 8.84
CA ASN A 117 9.55 -0.87 8.61
C ASN A 117 9.47 -1.81 9.82
N CYS A 118 8.85 -2.98 9.66
CA CYS A 118 8.59 -3.89 10.77
C CYS A 118 9.86 -4.42 11.44
N SER A 119 11.00 -4.40 10.76
CA SER A 119 12.29 -4.76 11.38
C SER A 119 12.74 -3.79 12.47
N GLU A 120 12.27 -2.52 12.44
CA GLU A 120 12.53 -1.51 13.47
C GLU A 120 11.63 -1.67 14.69
N TYR A 121 10.65 -2.58 14.63
CA TYR A 121 9.66 -2.88 15.67
C TYR A 121 9.63 -4.37 16.00
N SER A 122 10.77 -5.04 15.86
CA SER A 122 10.94 -6.46 16.17
C SER A 122 10.87 -6.74 17.70
N GLN A 123 11.20 -5.73 18.51
CA GLN A 123 11.13 -5.83 19.97
C GLN A 123 9.84 -5.17 20.52
N PRO A 124 9.19 -5.78 21.52
CA PRO A 124 7.91 -5.26 22.04
C PRO A 124 7.96 -3.82 22.56
N HIS A 125 9.10 -3.36 23.10
CA HIS A 125 9.23 -2.00 23.64
C HIS A 125 9.34 -0.92 22.53
N GLU A 126 9.75 -1.30 21.32
CA GLU A 126 9.88 -0.36 20.19
C GLU A 126 8.53 0.12 19.68
N TYR A 127 7.46 -0.63 19.96
CA TYR A 127 6.09 -0.25 19.64
C TYR A 127 5.70 1.11 20.26
N ALA A 128 6.25 1.46 21.43
CA ALA A 128 6.01 2.75 22.05
C ALA A 128 6.42 3.95 21.16
N LYS A 129 7.34 3.77 20.22
CA LYS A 129 7.68 4.82 19.23
C LYS A 129 6.49 5.20 18.34
N LEU A 130 5.59 4.25 18.06
CA LEU A 130 4.40 4.50 17.24
C LEU A 130 3.27 5.17 18.03
N ILE A 131 2.92 4.62 19.20
CA ILE A 131 1.74 5.03 19.99
C ILE A 131 2.03 6.05 21.08
N GLY A 132 3.32 6.30 21.38
CA GLY A 132 3.77 7.17 22.47
C GLY A 132 4.11 6.42 23.76
N SER A 133 4.70 7.13 24.70
CA SER A 133 4.99 6.61 26.06
C SER A 133 3.75 6.73 26.96
N PRO A 134 3.50 5.74 27.83
CA PRO A 134 2.42 5.83 28.81
C PRO A 134 2.57 7.04 29.75
N PRO A 135 1.46 7.56 30.31
CA PRO A 135 1.53 8.65 31.29
C PRO A 135 2.48 8.33 32.45
N GLY A 136 3.28 9.31 32.86
CA GLY A 136 4.27 9.15 33.93
C GLY A 136 5.66 8.67 33.50
N TYR A 137 5.85 8.26 32.25
CA TYR A 137 7.16 7.93 31.69
C TYR A 137 7.78 9.13 30.96
N ILE A 138 9.12 9.11 30.83
CA ILE A 138 9.86 10.12 30.07
C ILE A 138 9.35 10.14 28.62
N GLY A 139 9.01 11.33 28.09
CA GLY A 139 8.45 11.49 26.74
C GLY A 139 6.94 11.32 26.65
N SER A 140 6.21 11.09 27.78
CA SER A 140 4.73 10.97 27.75
C SER A 140 3.98 12.23 27.35
N THR A 141 4.63 13.40 27.39
CA THR A 141 4.07 14.68 26.95
C THR A 141 4.26 14.92 25.44
N GLU A 142 5.11 14.15 24.80
CA GLU A 142 5.37 14.26 23.36
C GLU A 142 4.27 13.53 22.55
N LYS A 143 3.89 14.12 21.42
CA LYS A 143 2.93 13.47 20.52
C LYS A 143 3.60 12.30 19.82
N SER A 144 2.92 11.15 19.83
CA SER A 144 3.38 9.99 19.06
C SER A 144 3.36 10.22 17.56
N ILE A 145 4.09 9.40 16.83
CA ILE A 145 4.12 9.44 15.36
C ILE A 145 2.70 9.33 14.80
N LEU A 146 1.91 8.39 15.33
CA LEU A 146 0.53 8.17 14.87
C LEU A 146 -0.40 9.34 15.21
N GLU A 147 -0.26 9.98 16.38
CA GLU A 147 -1.03 11.18 16.70
C GLU A 147 -0.76 12.35 15.73
N ILE A 148 0.51 12.52 15.33
CA ILE A 148 0.89 13.54 14.35
C ILE A 148 0.23 13.22 12.98
N LYS A 149 0.17 11.93 12.60
CA LYS A 149 -0.46 11.50 11.35
C LYS A 149 -1.98 11.65 11.40
N ALA A 150 -2.65 11.13 12.43
CA ALA A 150 -4.11 11.21 12.58
C ALA A 150 -4.65 12.64 12.54
N LYS A 151 -3.86 13.64 12.95
CA LYS A 151 -4.23 15.07 12.82
C LYS A 151 -4.31 15.57 11.38
N LYS A 152 -3.68 14.89 10.44
CA LYS A 152 -3.68 15.27 9.03
C LYS A 152 -4.86 14.67 8.26
N GLY A 153 -5.63 13.79 8.88
CA GLY A 153 -6.78 13.12 8.29
C GLY A 153 -6.76 11.62 8.54
N ASN A 154 -7.82 10.94 8.13
CA ASN A 154 -8.04 9.51 8.32
C ASN A 154 -7.84 8.67 7.05
N ASN A 155 -7.45 9.28 5.92
CA ASN A 155 -7.24 8.66 4.62
C ASN A 155 -5.75 8.52 4.31
N TRP A 156 -5.15 7.45 4.77
CA TRP A 156 -3.72 7.15 4.60
C TRP A 156 -3.50 5.93 3.71
N VAL A 157 -2.37 5.87 3.05
CA VAL A 157 -1.78 4.60 2.62
C VAL A 157 -0.69 4.25 3.62
N ILE A 158 -0.97 3.24 4.46
CA ILE A 158 -0.08 2.78 5.52
C ILE A 158 0.58 1.50 5.05
N LEU A 159 1.89 1.51 4.94
CA LEU A 159 2.69 0.36 4.52
C LEU A 159 3.44 -0.25 5.70
N PHE A 160 3.13 -1.49 6.04
CA PHE A 160 3.94 -2.33 6.90
C PHE A 160 4.90 -3.16 6.03
N ASP A 161 6.17 -2.79 6.05
CA ASP A 161 7.20 -3.41 5.20
C ASP A 161 7.90 -4.53 5.97
N GLU A 162 8.02 -5.73 5.35
CA GLU A 162 8.63 -6.94 5.93
C GLU A 162 7.92 -7.43 7.21
N ILE A 163 6.60 -7.67 7.11
CA ILE A 163 5.76 -8.02 8.28
C ILE A 163 6.20 -9.30 9.01
N GLU A 164 6.91 -10.21 8.34
CA GLU A 164 7.48 -11.41 8.97
C GLU A 164 8.49 -11.11 10.08
N LYS A 165 8.95 -9.86 10.20
CA LYS A 165 9.88 -9.39 11.23
C LYS A 165 9.20 -8.64 12.37
N ALA A 166 7.88 -8.43 12.30
CA ALA A 166 7.12 -7.69 13.29
C ALA A 166 7.07 -8.40 14.65
N SER A 167 7.11 -7.63 15.74
CA SER A 167 6.84 -8.15 17.08
C SER A 167 5.35 -8.51 17.25
N PRO A 168 4.99 -9.40 18.19
CA PRO A 168 3.59 -9.72 18.47
C PRO A 168 2.73 -8.47 18.76
N LYS A 169 3.25 -7.50 19.51
CA LYS A 169 2.53 -6.24 19.78
C LYS A 169 2.25 -5.42 18.52
N LEU A 170 3.13 -5.47 17.52
CA LEU A 170 2.87 -4.80 16.24
C LEU A 170 1.79 -5.55 15.46
N PHE A 171 1.72 -6.89 15.56
CA PHE A 171 0.62 -7.66 14.98
C PHE A 171 -0.72 -7.30 15.62
N ASP A 172 -0.81 -7.23 16.96
CA ASP A 172 -2.03 -6.81 17.68
C ASP A 172 -2.49 -5.42 17.21
N PHE A 173 -1.54 -4.50 17.01
CA PHE A 173 -1.83 -3.18 16.48
C PHE A 173 -2.36 -3.22 15.03
N MET A 174 -1.76 -4.05 14.15
CA MET A 174 -2.24 -4.22 12.78
C MET A 174 -3.66 -4.81 12.76
N LEU A 175 -3.97 -5.78 13.63
CA LEU A 175 -5.31 -6.37 13.77
C LEU A 175 -6.33 -5.28 14.12
N ALA A 176 -6.09 -4.48 15.16
CA ALA A 176 -6.98 -3.38 15.55
C ALA A 176 -7.19 -2.36 14.42
N LEU A 177 -6.12 -2.05 13.69
CA LEU A 177 -6.19 -1.12 12.57
C LEU A 177 -7.00 -1.68 11.39
N MET A 178 -6.90 -2.99 11.13
CA MET A 178 -7.66 -3.66 10.07
C MET A 178 -9.14 -3.86 10.43
N ASP A 179 -9.46 -4.09 11.71
CA ASP A 179 -10.85 -4.29 12.15
C ASP A 179 -11.64 -2.99 12.12
N ASP A 180 -11.21 -1.99 12.86
CA ASP A 180 -12.01 -0.78 13.14
C ASP A 180 -11.44 0.46 12.43
N GLY A 181 -10.24 0.40 11.87
CA GLY A 181 -9.53 1.59 11.37
C GLY A 181 -9.19 2.58 12.47
N LYS A 182 -9.37 2.19 13.75
CA LYS A 182 -9.16 3.04 14.92
C LYS A 182 -8.17 2.40 15.87
N VAL A 183 -7.30 3.19 16.44
CA VAL A 183 -6.29 2.71 17.39
C VAL A 183 -6.14 3.67 18.55
N MET A 184 -5.76 3.15 19.73
CA MET A 184 -5.55 3.96 20.92
C MET A 184 -4.08 4.35 21.03
N ALA A 185 -3.81 5.63 21.20
CA ALA A 185 -2.50 6.11 21.64
C ALA A 185 -2.29 5.78 23.15
N SER A 186 -1.04 5.76 23.59
CA SER A 186 -0.71 5.44 24.99
C SER A 186 -1.31 6.41 26.03
N ASN A 187 -1.67 7.62 25.60
CA ASN A 187 -2.35 8.61 26.45
C ASN A 187 -3.88 8.46 26.47
N GLY A 188 -4.43 7.37 25.92
CA GLY A 188 -5.86 7.09 25.86
C GLY A 188 -6.62 7.81 24.76
N LYS A 189 -5.93 8.49 23.85
CA LYS A 189 -6.58 9.17 22.73
C LYS A 189 -6.86 8.20 21.60
N GLU A 190 -8.10 8.17 21.10
CA GLU A 190 -8.47 7.44 19.88
C GLU A 190 -7.93 8.16 18.64
N LEU A 191 -7.30 7.40 17.76
CA LEU A 191 -6.74 7.87 16.48
C LEU A 191 -7.52 7.22 15.34
N ASP A 192 -8.04 8.03 14.44
CA ASP A 192 -8.90 7.62 13.33
C ASP A 192 -8.09 7.45 12.04
N PHE A 193 -8.16 6.25 11.45
CA PHE A 193 -7.59 5.84 10.16
C PHE A 193 -8.62 5.07 9.32
N THR A 194 -9.92 5.26 9.54
CA THR A 194 -11.01 4.47 8.97
C THR A 194 -11.08 4.50 7.43
N GLN A 195 -10.51 5.51 6.77
CA GLN A 195 -10.49 5.60 5.31
C GLN A 195 -9.11 5.27 4.72
N SER A 196 -8.34 4.46 5.44
CA SER A 196 -6.97 4.14 5.04
C SER A 196 -6.87 2.83 4.25
N ILE A 197 -5.86 2.78 3.39
CA ILE A 197 -5.43 1.57 2.71
C ILE A 197 -4.25 1.00 3.48
N ILE A 198 -4.41 -0.19 4.04
CA ILE A 198 -3.39 -0.90 4.78
C ILE A 198 -2.69 -1.86 3.82
N LEU A 199 -1.41 -1.64 3.61
CA LEU A 199 -0.56 -2.48 2.78
C LEU A 199 0.47 -3.18 3.63
N MET A 200 0.70 -4.43 3.35
CA MET A 200 1.70 -5.25 4.02
C MET A 200 2.61 -5.87 2.96
N THR A 201 3.91 -5.93 3.20
CA THR A 201 4.82 -6.69 2.31
C THR A 201 5.40 -7.87 3.04
N SER A 202 5.52 -8.99 2.33
CA SER A 202 6.25 -10.16 2.79
C SER A 202 7.06 -10.79 1.65
N ASN A 203 8.19 -11.38 2.03
CA ASN A 203 9.03 -12.19 1.15
C ASN A 203 8.88 -13.69 1.43
N GLU A 204 7.96 -14.08 2.33
CA GLU A 204 7.74 -15.47 2.70
C GLU A 204 7.23 -16.30 1.53
N GLY A 205 7.61 -17.57 1.51
CA GLY A 205 7.26 -18.53 0.47
C GLY A 205 8.07 -18.43 -0.83
N VAL A 206 8.78 -17.31 -1.06
CA VAL A 206 9.56 -17.11 -2.29
C VAL A 206 10.91 -17.84 -2.23
N LYS A 207 11.47 -18.03 -1.03
CA LYS A 207 12.73 -18.75 -0.84
C LYS A 207 12.56 -20.24 -1.07
N ASP A 208 11.42 -20.79 -0.67
CA ASP A 208 11.13 -22.23 -0.79
C ASP A 208 10.83 -22.62 -2.24
N ALA A 209 10.26 -21.72 -3.03
CA ALA A 209 10.03 -21.92 -4.45
C ALA A 209 11.34 -22.03 -5.26
N LYS A 210 12.45 -21.43 -4.79
CA LYS A 210 13.78 -21.55 -5.43
C LYS A 210 14.51 -22.86 -5.13
N VAL A 211 14.17 -23.54 -4.04
CA VAL A 211 14.83 -24.81 -3.66
C VAL A 211 14.46 -25.95 -4.63
N GLY A 212 13.36 -25.83 -5.38
CA GLY A 212 12.99 -26.76 -6.44
C GLY A 212 13.76 -26.60 -7.77
N GLU A 213 14.52 -25.51 -7.95
CA GLU A 213 15.21 -25.18 -9.21
C GLU A 213 16.60 -25.83 -9.39
N ASN A 214 17.07 -26.68 -8.44
CA ASN A 214 18.36 -27.39 -8.54
C ASN A 214 18.30 -28.70 -9.36
N THR A 215 17.41 -28.81 -10.33
CA THR A 215 17.51 -29.83 -11.37
C THR A 215 18.25 -29.24 -12.58
N LEU A 216 19.50 -29.63 -12.72
CA LEU A 216 20.36 -29.40 -13.88
C LEU A 216 19.65 -29.87 -15.15
N GLY A 217 19.07 -28.96 -15.92
CA GLY A 217 18.47 -29.23 -17.20
C GLY A 217 18.14 -27.97 -17.98
N PHE A 218 18.56 -27.88 -19.23
CA PHE A 218 18.55 -26.73 -20.15
C PHE A 218 17.16 -26.22 -20.58
N ASP A 219 16.05 -26.62 -19.93
CA ASP A 219 14.66 -26.23 -20.29
C ASP A 219 13.86 -25.57 -19.13
N SER A 220 14.53 -24.84 -18.25
CA SER A 220 13.92 -24.25 -17.04
C SER A 220 13.11 -22.95 -17.24
N HIS A 221 12.65 -22.64 -18.44
CA HIS A 221 11.93 -21.39 -18.71
C HIS A 221 10.41 -21.43 -18.49
N LYS A 222 9.86 -22.54 -17.96
CA LYS A 222 8.42 -22.65 -17.62
C LYS A 222 8.19 -23.51 -16.38
N ILE A 223 8.92 -23.33 -15.30
CA ILE A 223 8.35 -23.66 -13.99
C ILE A 223 7.36 -22.56 -13.73
N THR A 224 6.13 -22.85 -14.06
CA THR A 224 5.03 -21.93 -14.11
C THR A 224 4.84 -21.33 -12.70
N TYR A 225 4.88 -20.01 -12.61
CA TYR A 225 4.52 -19.23 -11.42
C TYR A 225 3.22 -19.71 -10.75
N GLU A 226 2.33 -20.39 -11.48
CA GLU A 226 1.12 -21.03 -10.96
C GLU A 226 1.41 -22.19 -9.99
N SER A 227 2.43 -23.03 -10.23
CA SER A 227 2.83 -24.08 -9.28
C SER A 227 3.51 -23.50 -8.04
N SER A 228 4.08 -22.30 -8.13
CA SER A 228 4.65 -21.60 -6.98
C SER A 228 3.61 -20.83 -6.16
N LYS A 229 2.46 -20.46 -6.73
CA LYS A 229 1.38 -19.77 -5.99
C LYS A 229 0.84 -20.62 -4.83
N ASP A 230 0.64 -21.91 -5.04
CA ASP A 230 0.16 -22.82 -3.98
C ASP A 230 1.21 -23.03 -2.88
N SER A 231 2.49 -23.14 -3.26
CA SER A 231 3.59 -23.23 -2.31
C SER A 231 3.72 -21.94 -1.48
N ILE A 232 3.65 -20.78 -2.12
CA ILE A 232 3.65 -19.47 -1.46
C ILE A 232 2.45 -19.34 -0.52
N ALA A 233 1.25 -19.71 -0.98
CA ALA A 233 0.04 -19.66 -0.15
C ALA A 233 0.15 -20.57 1.09
N LYS A 234 0.79 -21.73 0.96
CA LYS A 234 1.07 -22.64 2.08
C LYS A 234 2.05 -21.98 3.07
N SER A 235 3.20 -21.49 2.59
CA SER A 235 4.20 -20.82 3.46
C SER A 235 3.63 -19.62 4.19
N VAL A 236 2.74 -18.85 3.56
CA VAL A 236 2.03 -17.74 4.19
C VAL A 236 1.11 -18.24 5.31
N LYS A 237 0.34 -19.32 5.07
CA LYS A 237 -0.52 -19.94 6.10
C LYS A 237 0.28 -20.54 7.26
N ASP A 238 1.45 -21.07 7.00
CA ASP A 238 2.33 -21.64 8.03
C ASP A 238 3.00 -20.53 8.87
N LYS A 239 3.21 -19.34 8.29
CA LYS A 239 3.90 -18.22 8.95
C LYS A 239 2.97 -17.32 9.75
N PHE A 240 1.78 -17.04 9.26
CA PHE A 240 0.85 -16.07 9.84
C PHE A 240 -0.36 -16.77 10.44
N SER A 241 -0.86 -16.25 11.57
CA SER A 241 -2.03 -16.85 12.23
C SER A 241 -3.28 -16.79 11.34
N PRO A 242 -4.18 -17.78 11.44
CA PRO A 242 -5.46 -17.75 10.72
C PRO A 242 -6.29 -16.50 11.03
N GLU A 243 -6.19 -15.99 12.25
CA GLU A 243 -6.86 -14.76 12.67
C GLU A 243 -6.36 -13.55 11.87
N PHE A 244 -5.04 -13.40 11.73
CA PHE A 244 -4.44 -12.34 10.95
C PHE A 244 -4.81 -12.44 9.46
N LEU A 245 -4.68 -13.64 8.89
CA LEU A 245 -5.00 -13.87 7.47
C LEU A 245 -6.49 -13.67 7.17
N GLY A 246 -7.38 -13.92 8.15
CA GLY A 246 -8.81 -13.67 8.01
C GLY A 246 -9.19 -12.19 7.88
N ARG A 247 -8.28 -11.27 8.27
CA ARG A 247 -8.47 -9.83 8.15
C ARG A 247 -7.79 -9.22 6.92
N VAL A 248 -7.01 -10.01 6.20
CA VAL A 248 -6.41 -9.59 4.93
C VAL A 248 -7.40 -9.81 3.81
N ASP A 249 -7.84 -8.74 3.16
CA ASP A 249 -8.85 -8.80 2.08
C ASP A 249 -8.35 -9.59 0.88
N THR A 250 -7.08 -9.44 0.51
CA THR A 250 -6.48 -10.22 -0.59
C THR A 250 -4.96 -10.24 -0.56
N LEU A 251 -4.42 -11.25 -1.22
CA LEU A 251 -3.00 -11.38 -1.51
C LEU A 251 -2.74 -10.87 -2.93
N ALA A 252 -1.90 -9.86 -3.07
CA ALA A 252 -1.43 -9.37 -4.36
C ALA A 252 -0.04 -9.96 -4.64
N HIS A 253 0.03 -10.76 -5.69
CA HIS A 253 1.25 -11.46 -6.07
C HIS A 253 2.13 -10.58 -6.97
N PHE A 254 3.41 -10.49 -6.62
CA PHE A 254 4.44 -9.81 -7.40
C PHE A 254 5.34 -10.84 -8.07
N ASN A 255 5.47 -10.72 -9.38
CA ASN A 255 6.25 -11.62 -10.22
C ASN A 255 7.74 -11.24 -10.22
N TYR A 256 8.61 -12.19 -10.58
CA TYR A 256 9.97 -11.87 -10.98
C TYR A 256 9.94 -10.94 -12.20
N LEU A 257 10.84 -9.96 -12.21
CA LEU A 257 10.99 -9.07 -13.35
C LEU A 257 11.72 -9.80 -14.49
N THR A 258 11.20 -9.68 -15.70
CA THR A 258 11.88 -10.16 -16.89
C THR A 258 13.10 -9.30 -17.21
N LYS A 259 13.95 -9.76 -18.12
CA LYS A 259 15.10 -8.98 -18.59
C LYS A 259 14.65 -7.65 -19.23
N GLU A 260 13.56 -7.69 -19.98
CA GLU A 260 12.94 -6.52 -20.60
C GLU A 260 12.41 -5.54 -19.54
N ASP A 261 11.80 -6.05 -18.47
CA ASP A 261 11.31 -5.21 -17.36
C ASP A 261 12.47 -4.54 -16.61
N LEU A 262 13.55 -5.28 -16.36
CA LEU A 262 14.75 -4.72 -15.72
C LEU A 262 15.35 -3.58 -16.53
N ILE A 263 15.36 -3.69 -17.87
CA ILE A 263 15.82 -2.60 -18.77
C ILE A 263 14.90 -1.39 -18.66
N LYS A 264 13.56 -1.61 -18.61
CA LYS A 264 12.59 -0.51 -18.46
C LYS A 264 12.76 0.17 -17.10
N VAL A 265 12.93 -0.60 -16.02
CA VAL A 265 13.18 -0.08 -14.66
C VAL A 265 14.46 0.76 -14.64
N ALA A 266 15.56 0.24 -15.21
CA ALA A 266 16.82 0.97 -15.26
C ALA A 266 16.69 2.31 -16.00
N ARG A 267 15.99 2.33 -17.14
CA ARG A 267 15.72 3.57 -17.89
C ARG A 267 14.88 4.56 -17.08
N LEU A 268 13.88 4.06 -16.34
CA LEU A 268 13.02 4.89 -15.49
C LEU A 268 13.82 5.53 -14.36
N GLU A 269 14.67 4.75 -13.67
CA GLU A 269 15.50 5.24 -12.58
C GLU A 269 16.56 6.24 -13.07
N ILE A 270 17.22 5.99 -14.21
CA ILE A 270 18.16 6.94 -14.83
C ILE A 270 17.47 8.27 -15.15
N LYS A 271 16.22 8.23 -15.67
CA LYS A 271 15.45 9.45 -15.96
C LYS A 271 15.12 10.25 -14.71
N ASN A 272 14.95 9.57 -13.57
CA ASN A 272 14.60 10.18 -12.28
C ASN A 272 15.84 10.62 -11.48
N LEU A 273 17.05 10.26 -11.90
CA LEU A 273 18.27 10.75 -11.26
C LEU A 273 18.34 12.28 -11.38
N PRO A 274 18.62 13.01 -10.28
CA PRO A 274 18.91 14.43 -10.34
C PRO A 274 20.23 14.59 -11.10
N ILE A 275 20.16 14.82 -12.39
CA ILE A 275 21.35 15.18 -13.18
C ILE A 275 21.79 16.54 -12.66
N ARG A 276 22.74 16.56 -11.72
CA ARG A 276 23.54 17.75 -11.48
C ARG A 276 24.16 18.10 -12.82
N LYS A 277 23.74 19.22 -13.40
CA LYS A 277 24.39 19.82 -14.56
C LYS A 277 25.83 20.16 -14.15
N THR A 278 26.71 19.20 -14.20
CA THR A 278 28.14 19.40 -14.18
C THR A 278 28.55 19.97 -15.54
N LYS A 279 28.26 21.27 -15.72
CA LYS A 279 28.79 22.09 -16.82
C LYS A 279 30.24 22.47 -16.52
N SER A 280 31.07 21.58 -16.03
CA SER A 280 32.48 21.92 -15.74
C SER A 280 33.45 20.74 -15.72
N LEU A 281 33.30 19.76 -16.61
CA LEU A 281 34.33 18.72 -16.79
C LEU A 281 34.54 18.34 -18.25
N LEU A 282 34.35 19.31 -19.16
CA LEU A 282 34.79 19.21 -20.56
C LEU A 282 35.33 20.58 -20.97
N ASN A 283 36.45 20.94 -20.41
CA ASN A 283 37.48 21.84 -20.98
C ASN A 283 38.83 21.21 -20.73
#